data_d67ac98ff3a009d6287574ca4705e5b2
#
_entry.id   d67ac98ff3a009d6287574ca4705e5b2
#
_cell.length_a   1.000
_cell.length_b   1.000
_cell.length_c   1.000
_cell.angle_alpha   90.00
_cell.angle_beta   90.00
_cell.angle_gamma   90.00
#
_symmetry.space_group_name_H-M   'P 1'
#
loop_
_entity.id
_entity.type
_entity.pdbx_description
1 polymer ?
#
loop_
_entity_poly.entity_id
_entity_poly.type
_entity_poly.pdbx_seq_one_letter_code
_entity_poly.pdbx_strand_id
1 'polypeptide(L)'
;MSEKSKKQLNLSVHQLVDFLLREGDIDNRIYNQETMNLGSKIHSSFQKKQGKSYLSEVFLETTIEKKDYSIHLEGRADGIILGDINPIIDEIKSTISPLEEFYKVQKEWHYGQAKCYAYMYLKKEKLPRANIRLTYISQQDFDQRMVKERCFTFEELEEYVNSLIDRYLNFNKRELEHIRARNASASSLAFPYNDFRKGQRDLAKYVYTVAKKGGIFFFEAPTGIGKTISTIYPAIKSFAVTDNQKIFYLTAKTSGRQTCYDALTACWAAIL
;
A
#
# COMPACT_ATOMS: atom_id res chain seq x y z
N MET A 1 -26.97 16.84 19.55
CA MET A 1 -26.24 16.54 18.30
C MET A 1 -25.49 15.25 18.55
N SER A 2 -25.86 14.13 17.90
CA SER A 2 -25.15 12.88 18.09
C SER A 2 -23.73 13.04 17.52
N GLU A 3 -22.71 12.85 18.36
CA GLU A 3 -21.33 12.72 17.89
C GLU A 3 -21.30 11.59 16.87
N LYS A 4 -21.04 11.93 15.61
CA LYS A 4 -20.73 10.91 14.59
C LYS A 4 -19.48 10.18 15.06
N SER A 5 -19.60 8.89 15.34
CA SER A 5 -18.43 8.07 15.68
C SER A 5 -17.36 8.23 14.57
N LYS A 6 -16.15 8.59 14.96
CA LYS A 6 -15.02 8.72 14.04
C LYS A 6 -14.74 7.36 13.40
N LYS A 7 -14.36 7.40 12.14
CA LYS A 7 -13.98 6.20 11.40
C LYS A 7 -12.60 5.72 11.86
N GLN A 8 -12.52 4.48 12.33
CA GLN A 8 -11.25 3.86 12.72
C GLN A 8 -10.44 3.45 11.50
N LEU A 9 -9.14 3.75 11.53
CA LEU A 9 -8.20 3.41 10.47
C LEU A 9 -6.90 2.88 11.10
N ASN A 10 -6.52 1.66 10.76
CA ASN A 10 -5.28 1.05 11.22
C ASN A 10 -4.24 1.12 10.09
N LEU A 11 -3.08 1.67 10.37
CA LEU A 11 -1.98 1.84 9.44
C LEU A 11 -0.67 1.38 10.08
N SER A 12 0.12 0.61 9.35
CA SER A 12 1.52 0.46 9.71
C SER A 12 2.36 1.63 9.16
N VAL A 13 3.49 1.93 9.83
CA VAL A 13 4.47 2.90 9.33
C VAL A 13 4.91 2.56 7.91
N HIS A 14 5.17 1.28 7.62
CA HIS A 14 5.53 0.84 6.27
C HIS A 14 4.43 1.14 5.25
N GLN A 15 3.16 0.82 5.54
CA GLN A 15 2.06 1.12 4.63
C GLN A 15 1.95 2.62 4.32
N LEU A 16 2.07 3.46 5.35
CA LEU A 16 1.98 4.92 5.20
C LEU A 16 3.14 5.48 4.38
N VAL A 17 4.35 5.10 4.74
CA VAL A 17 5.58 5.64 4.17
C VAL A 17 5.84 5.10 2.77
N ASP A 18 5.68 3.79 2.54
CA ASP A 18 5.84 3.19 1.22
C ASP A 18 4.84 3.76 0.21
N PHE A 19 3.61 3.97 0.65
CA PHE A 19 2.58 4.55 -0.20
C PHE A 19 2.88 6.01 -0.62
N LEU A 20 3.43 6.82 0.27
CA LEU A 20 3.60 8.25 0.06
C LEU A 20 4.99 8.69 -0.40
N LEU A 21 6.04 7.93 -0.05
CA LEU A 21 7.42 8.35 -0.21
C LEU A 21 8.28 7.41 -1.06
N ARG A 22 7.76 6.23 -1.41
CA ARG A 22 8.49 5.34 -2.31
C ARG A 22 8.46 5.92 -3.71
N GLU A 23 9.60 6.36 -4.20
CA GLU A 23 9.82 6.94 -5.51
C GLU A 23 10.74 6.04 -6.34
N GLY A 24 10.69 6.19 -7.65
CA GLY A 24 11.53 5.49 -8.62
C GLY A 24 10.72 4.80 -9.70
N ASP A 25 11.44 4.25 -10.68
CA ASP A 25 10.85 3.48 -11.77
C ASP A 25 10.28 2.14 -11.27
N ILE A 26 9.45 1.52 -12.10
CA ILE A 26 8.96 0.18 -11.83
C ILE A 26 10.16 -0.77 -11.81
N ASP A 27 10.46 -1.29 -10.62
CA ASP A 27 11.52 -2.27 -10.44
C ASP A 27 10.98 -3.66 -10.77
N ASN A 28 11.43 -4.22 -11.88
CA ASN A 28 11.08 -5.57 -12.32
C ASN A 28 12.06 -6.65 -11.80
N ARG A 29 13.02 -6.27 -10.95
CA ARG A 29 13.90 -7.26 -10.33
C ARG A 29 13.08 -8.17 -9.44
N ILE A 30 13.21 -9.45 -9.65
CA ILE A 30 12.61 -10.46 -8.77
C ILE A 30 13.44 -10.46 -7.48
N TYR A 31 12.86 -9.91 -6.42
CA TYR A 31 13.46 -10.03 -5.09
C TYR A 31 13.41 -11.49 -4.67
N ASN A 32 14.58 -12.14 -4.69
CA ASN A 32 14.73 -13.50 -4.27
C ASN A 32 14.56 -13.59 -2.74
N GLN A 33 13.88 -14.64 -2.28
CA GLN A 33 13.75 -14.95 -0.84
C GLN A 33 15.11 -14.92 -0.12
N GLU A 34 16.17 -15.34 -0.80
CA GLU A 34 17.54 -15.33 -0.28
C GLU A 34 18.04 -13.92 0.03
N THR A 35 17.75 -12.94 -0.82
CA THR A 35 18.16 -11.55 -0.62
C THR A 35 17.44 -10.93 0.58
N MET A 36 16.16 -11.24 0.76
CA MET A 36 15.38 -10.79 1.92
C MET A 36 15.89 -11.45 3.21
N ASN A 37 16.20 -12.75 3.17
CA ASN A 37 16.76 -13.48 4.30
C ASN A 37 18.15 -12.97 4.68
N LEU A 38 18.95 -12.56 3.69
CA LEU A 38 20.27 -11.97 3.92
C LEU A 38 20.14 -10.63 4.64
N GLY A 39 19.23 -9.74 4.21
CA GLY A 39 18.94 -8.48 4.87
C GLY A 39 18.61 -8.67 6.34
N SER A 40 17.68 -9.57 6.66
CA SER A 40 17.28 -9.86 8.04
C SER A 40 18.44 -10.42 8.88
N LYS A 41 19.30 -11.26 8.30
CA LYS A 41 20.51 -11.78 8.98
C LYS A 41 21.51 -10.66 9.30
N ILE A 42 21.72 -9.72 8.36
CA ILE A 42 22.61 -8.58 8.54
C ILE A 42 22.09 -7.70 9.67
N HIS A 43 20.80 -7.35 9.69
CA HIS A 43 20.17 -6.57 10.76
C HIS A 43 20.37 -7.24 12.12
N SER A 44 20.00 -8.51 12.25
CA SER A 44 20.15 -9.27 13.51
C SER A 44 21.61 -9.39 13.96
N SER A 45 22.56 -9.58 13.01
CA SER A 45 23.98 -9.64 13.33
C SER A 45 24.51 -8.29 13.82
N PHE A 46 24.09 -7.20 13.20
CA PHE A 46 24.46 -5.85 13.61
C PHE A 46 23.90 -5.53 15.01
N GLN A 47 22.60 -5.76 15.22
CA GLN A 47 21.92 -5.51 16.50
C GLN A 47 22.56 -6.26 17.66
N LYS A 48 22.94 -7.53 17.47
CA LYS A 48 23.62 -8.35 18.50
C LYS A 48 25.01 -7.84 18.91
N LYS A 49 25.65 -7.07 18.05
CA LYS A 49 26.97 -6.47 18.34
C LYS A 49 26.87 -5.14 19.10
N GLN A 50 25.65 -4.63 19.31
CA GLN A 50 25.42 -3.38 20.03
C GLN A 50 25.48 -3.59 21.54
N GLY A 51 25.72 -2.51 22.27
CA GLY A 51 25.78 -2.53 23.75
C GLY A 51 24.41 -2.66 24.43
N LYS A 52 24.43 -2.73 25.75
CA LYS A 52 23.20 -2.91 26.58
C LYS A 52 22.17 -1.77 26.45
N SER A 53 22.61 -0.58 26.04
CA SER A 53 21.73 0.57 25.80
C SER A 53 20.97 0.51 24.46
N TYR A 54 21.23 -0.50 23.62
CA TYR A 54 20.56 -0.70 22.35
C TYR A 54 19.36 -1.64 22.51
N LEU A 55 18.17 -1.11 22.31
CA LEU A 55 16.93 -1.88 22.28
C LEU A 55 16.60 -2.22 20.82
N SER A 56 16.62 -3.50 20.46
CA SER A 56 16.33 -3.95 19.10
C SER A 56 14.85 -4.30 18.91
N GLU A 57 14.33 -4.11 17.71
CA GLU A 57 12.97 -4.52 17.29
C GLU A 57 11.86 -3.96 18.21
N VAL A 58 11.92 -2.67 18.51
CA VAL A 58 10.98 -2.04 19.46
C VAL A 58 9.64 -1.77 18.79
N PHE A 59 8.59 -2.42 19.30
CA PHE A 59 7.22 -2.15 18.85
C PHE A 59 6.74 -0.81 19.42
N LEU A 60 6.20 0.02 18.52
CA LEU A 60 5.69 1.34 18.81
C LEU A 60 4.30 1.49 18.20
N GLU A 61 3.42 2.17 18.91
CA GLU A 61 2.08 2.49 18.45
C GLU A 61 1.61 3.83 18.98
N THR A 62 0.71 4.48 18.27
CA THR A 62 0.05 5.71 18.72
C THR A 62 -1.28 5.90 18.03
N THR A 63 -2.17 6.66 18.67
CA THR A 63 -3.41 7.12 18.05
C THR A 63 -3.30 8.60 17.68
N ILE A 64 -3.69 8.93 16.45
CA ILE A 64 -3.74 10.28 15.91
C ILE A 64 -5.18 10.62 15.58
N GLU A 65 -5.70 11.63 16.28
CA GLU A 65 -7.07 12.07 16.13
C GLU A 65 -7.19 13.15 15.03
N LYS A 66 -8.08 12.93 14.06
CA LYS A 66 -8.50 13.89 13.05
C LYS A 66 -10.01 14.12 13.15
N LYS A 67 -10.53 15.08 12.39
CA LYS A 67 -11.94 15.47 12.45
C LYS A 67 -12.90 14.28 12.28
N ASP A 68 -12.70 13.47 11.24
CA ASP A 68 -13.60 12.38 10.86
C ASP A 68 -12.96 10.99 11.07
N TYR A 69 -11.71 10.93 11.55
CA TYR A 69 -10.92 9.71 11.66
C TYR A 69 -10.18 9.62 12.99
N SER A 70 -10.06 8.41 13.52
CA SER A 70 -9.12 8.04 14.55
C SER A 70 -8.14 7.04 13.93
N ILE A 71 -6.89 7.42 13.79
CA ILE A 71 -5.85 6.65 13.09
C ILE A 71 -4.96 5.98 14.13
N HIS A 72 -4.97 4.67 14.15
CA HIS A 72 -4.01 3.87 14.88
C HIS A 72 -2.80 3.61 13.98
N LEU A 73 -1.66 4.22 14.33
CA LEU A 73 -0.40 4.06 13.64
C LEU A 73 0.51 3.16 14.46
N GLU A 74 1.03 2.09 13.85
CA GLU A 74 1.88 1.11 14.52
C GLU A 74 3.09 0.74 13.66
N GLY A 75 4.13 0.19 14.32
CA GLY A 75 5.27 -0.37 13.62
C GLY A 75 6.39 -0.80 14.57
N ARG A 76 7.48 -1.28 13.98
CA ARG A 76 8.62 -1.80 14.71
C ARG A 76 9.88 -1.08 14.26
N ALA A 77 10.48 -0.32 15.17
CA ALA A 77 11.77 0.33 14.94
C ALA A 77 12.90 -0.70 15.03
N ASP A 78 13.85 -0.66 14.09
CA ASP A 78 14.99 -1.57 14.06
C ASP A 78 15.83 -1.46 15.35
N GLY A 79 16.04 -0.22 15.83
CA GLY A 79 16.78 0.00 17.06
C GLY A 79 16.48 1.33 17.75
N ILE A 80 16.55 1.32 19.09
CA ILE A 80 16.53 2.53 19.90
C ILE A 80 17.70 2.49 20.85
N ILE A 81 18.56 3.50 20.78
CA ILE A 81 19.71 3.65 21.69
C ILE A 81 19.30 4.63 22.79
N LEU A 82 19.33 4.17 24.01
CA LEU A 82 19.07 5.02 25.18
C LEU A 82 20.33 5.86 25.44
N GLY A 83 20.25 7.15 25.10
CA GLY A 83 21.33 8.11 25.32
C GLY A 83 21.10 8.95 26.56
N ASP A 84 22.18 9.52 27.13
CA ASP A 84 22.09 10.36 28.32
C ASP A 84 21.36 11.69 28.10
N ILE A 85 21.33 12.19 26.86
CA ILE A 85 20.70 13.47 26.51
C ILE A 85 19.46 13.24 25.65
N ASN A 86 19.61 12.54 24.53
CA ASN A 86 18.54 12.25 23.59
C ASN A 86 18.57 10.77 23.18
N PRO A 87 17.44 10.11 23.01
CA PRO A 87 17.40 8.79 22.40
C PRO A 87 17.81 8.89 20.93
N ILE A 88 18.40 7.80 20.42
CA ILE A 88 18.70 7.67 18.99
C ILE A 88 17.80 6.58 18.41
N ILE A 89 16.99 6.93 17.43
CA ILE A 89 16.19 5.98 16.65
C ILE A 89 17.04 5.54 15.47
N ASP A 90 17.40 4.27 15.43
CA ASP A 90 18.29 3.69 14.43
C ASP A 90 17.49 2.88 13.41
N GLU A 91 17.54 3.31 12.16
CA GLU A 91 16.94 2.61 11.02
C GLU A 91 18.04 1.97 10.20
N ILE A 92 18.02 0.64 10.08
CA ILE A 92 19.08 -0.14 9.46
C ILE A 92 18.64 -0.53 8.04
N LYS A 93 19.52 -0.34 7.09
CA LYS A 93 19.30 -0.79 5.70
C LYS A 93 20.54 -1.48 5.17
N SER A 94 20.34 -2.57 4.43
CA SER A 94 21.43 -3.25 3.75
C SER A 94 21.22 -3.23 2.23
N THR A 95 22.33 -3.10 1.49
CA THR A 95 22.29 -2.96 0.02
C THR A 95 23.52 -3.57 -0.64
N ILE A 96 23.35 -4.03 -1.89
CA ILE A 96 24.45 -4.42 -2.78
C ILE A 96 25.03 -3.21 -3.55
N SER A 97 24.28 -2.12 -3.62
CA SER A 97 24.71 -0.89 -4.29
C SER A 97 25.71 -0.11 -3.43
N PRO A 98 26.54 0.77 -4.02
CA PRO A 98 27.40 1.68 -3.26
C PRO A 98 26.58 2.48 -2.25
N LEU A 99 27.04 2.51 -0.98
CA LEU A 99 26.26 3.03 0.14
C LEU A 99 25.84 4.50 -0.05
N GLU A 100 26.74 5.33 -0.58
CA GLU A 100 26.45 6.76 -0.79
C GLU A 100 25.42 6.99 -1.88
N GLU A 101 25.43 6.19 -2.95
CA GLU A 101 24.43 6.26 -4.02
C GLU A 101 23.07 5.79 -3.53
N PHE A 102 23.05 4.68 -2.81
CA PHE A 102 21.81 4.16 -2.20
C PHE A 102 21.20 5.18 -1.25
N TYR A 103 22.01 5.82 -0.39
CA TYR A 103 21.55 6.88 0.49
C TYR A 103 20.95 8.05 -0.30
N LYS A 104 21.64 8.56 -1.33
CA LYS A 104 21.14 9.71 -2.11
C LYS A 104 19.77 9.46 -2.71
N VAL A 105 19.49 8.24 -3.17
CA VAL A 105 18.23 7.87 -3.82
C VAL A 105 17.13 7.57 -2.80
N GLN A 106 17.45 6.92 -1.67
CA GLN A 106 16.44 6.34 -0.77
C GLN A 106 16.28 7.09 0.56
N LYS A 107 17.08 8.12 0.82
CA LYS A 107 17.13 8.79 2.13
C LYS A 107 15.77 9.31 2.62
N GLU A 108 14.97 9.89 1.75
CA GLU A 108 13.67 10.46 2.14
C GLU A 108 12.71 9.36 2.62
N TRP A 109 12.72 8.22 1.96
CA TRP A 109 11.94 7.06 2.35
C TRP A 109 12.40 6.49 3.71
N HIS A 110 13.71 6.28 3.89
CA HIS A 110 14.25 5.75 5.14
C HIS A 110 14.10 6.75 6.31
N TYR A 111 14.36 8.05 6.08
CA TYR A 111 14.04 9.08 7.08
C TYR A 111 12.55 9.13 7.39
N GLY A 112 11.68 8.88 6.42
CA GLY A 112 10.23 8.82 6.63
C GLY A 112 9.83 7.76 7.66
N GLN A 113 10.39 6.55 7.55
CA GLN A 113 10.17 5.47 8.50
C GLN A 113 10.70 5.86 9.89
N ALA A 114 11.96 6.26 9.97
CA ALA A 114 12.60 6.60 11.23
C ALA A 114 11.95 7.81 11.94
N LYS A 115 11.46 8.82 11.20
CA LYS A 115 10.71 9.95 11.75
C LYS A 115 9.38 9.51 12.37
N CYS A 116 8.66 8.59 11.74
CA CYS A 116 7.44 8.04 12.32
C CYS A 116 7.73 7.31 13.63
N TYR A 117 8.78 6.49 13.68
CA TYR A 117 9.19 5.81 14.90
C TYR A 117 9.66 6.79 15.98
N ALA A 118 10.44 7.80 15.62
CA ALA A 118 10.87 8.84 16.55
C ALA A 118 9.68 9.59 17.15
N TYR A 119 8.72 10.01 16.33
CA TYR A 119 7.49 10.64 16.80
C TYR A 119 6.76 9.78 17.81
N MET A 120 6.51 8.50 17.50
CA MET A 120 5.79 7.58 18.38
C MET A 120 6.53 7.38 19.70
N TYR A 121 7.86 7.22 19.65
CA TYR A 121 8.69 7.05 20.84
C TYR A 121 8.70 8.30 21.71
N LEU A 122 8.97 9.48 21.14
CA LEU A 122 8.97 10.74 21.88
C LEU A 122 7.62 11.05 22.53
N LYS A 123 6.52 10.78 21.82
CA LYS A 123 5.16 10.96 22.33
C LYS A 123 4.89 10.05 23.54
N LYS A 124 5.31 8.78 23.45
CA LYS A 124 5.17 7.79 24.52
C LYS A 124 5.99 8.17 25.76
N GLU A 125 7.24 8.53 25.57
CA GLU A 125 8.20 8.83 26.66
C GLU A 125 8.16 10.29 27.11
N LYS A 126 7.36 11.14 26.43
CA LYS A 126 7.23 12.59 26.69
C LYS A 126 8.59 13.33 26.59
N LEU A 127 9.36 12.99 25.58
CA LEU A 127 10.69 13.59 25.37
C LEU A 127 10.61 14.68 24.30
N PRO A 128 11.45 15.75 24.41
CA PRO A 128 11.38 16.91 23.54
C PRO A 128 12.06 16.71 22.19
N ARG A 129 13.01 15.79 22.06
CA ARG A 129 13.78 15.57 20.83
C ARG A 129 14.42 14.18 20.78
N ALA A 130 14.75 13.73 19.58
CA ALA A 130 15.54 12.52 19.35
C ALA A 130 16.53 12.73 18.20
N ASN A 131 17.60 11.97 18.23
CA ASN A 131 18.43 11.78 17.04
C ASN A 131 17.86 10.65 16.20
N ILE A 132 17.84 10.83 14.90
CA ILE A 132 17.54 9.79 13.93
C ILE A 132 18.85 9.39 13.28
N ARG A 133 19.15 8.10 13.33
CA ARG A 133 20.32 7.49 12.70
C ARG A 133 19.85 6.59 11.57
N LEU A 134 20.45 6.76 10.39
CA LEU A 134 20.33 5.82 9.29
C LEU A 134 21.63 5.04 9.18
N THR A 135 21.56 3.74 9.43
CA THR A 135 22.70 2.83 9.38
C THR A 135 22.62 1.99 8.11
N TYR A 136 23.55 2.23 7.18
CA TYR A 136 23.65 1.48 5.92
C TYR A 136 24.79 0.47 5.99
N ILE A 137 24.51 -0.77 5.59
CA ILE A 137 25.47 -1.89 5.64
C ILE A 137 25.58 -2.50 4.25
N SER A 138 26.80 -2.68 3.75
CA SER A 138 27.04 -3.39 2.49
C SER A 138 26.71 -4.87 2.64
N GLN A 139 25.97 -5.43 1.67
CA GLN A 139 25.73 -6.88 1.60
C GLN A 139 26.92 -7.66 1.04
N GLN A 140 27.90 -6.96 0.46
CA GLN A 140 29.13 -7.56 -0.04
C GLN A 140 30.23 -7.62 1.02
N ASP A 141 30.25 -6.65 1.94
CA ASP A 141 31.20 -6.53 3.06
C ASP A 141 30.47 -5.95 4.27
N PHE A 142 30.14 -6.79 5.24
CA PHE A 142 29.34 -6.43 6.41
C PHE A 142 30.08 -5.50 7.39
N ASP A 143 31.37 -5.33 7.23
CA ASP A 143 32.16 -4.37 8.01
C ASP A 143 32.15 -2.97 7.37
N GLN A 144 31.83 -2.89 6.07
CA GLN A 144 31.62 -1.62 5.38
C GLN A 144 30.26 -1.02 5.75
N ARG A 145 30.30 0.12 6.45
CA ARG A 145 29.11 0.80 6.96
C ARG A 145 29.18 2.29 6.71
N MET A 146 27.99 2.89 6.57
CA MET A 146 27.83 4.33 6.53
C MET A 146 26.71 4.73 7.48
N VAL A 147 26.96 5.76 8.28
CA VAL A 147 25.99 6.28 9.23
C VAL A 147 25.71 7.74 8.92
N LYS A 148 24.45 8.12 8.92
CA LYS A 148 23.99 9.50 8.82
C LYS A 148 23.08 9.78 10.00
N GLU A 149 23.34 10.85 10.74
CA GLU A 149 22.56 11.17 11.95
C GLU A 149 22.09 12.62 11.90
N ARG A 150 20.84 12.86 12.35
CA ARG A 150 20.22 14.18 12.45
C ARG A 150 19.34 14.24 13.69
N CYS A 151 19.33 15.39 14.36
CA CYS A 151 18.44 15.66 15.49
C CYS A 151 17.14 16.29 14.99
N PHE A 152 16.01 15.89 15.61
CA PHE A 152 14.68 16.45 15.36
C PHE A 152 13.99 16.70 16.69
N THR A 153 13.22 17.78 16.75
CA THR A 153 12.33 18.05 17.89
C THR A 153 11.02 17.27 17.76
N PHE A 154 10.29 17.15 18.87
CA PHE A 154 8.97 16.51 18.87
C PHE A 154 8.01 17.24 17.92
N GLU A 155 8.02 18.57 17.94
CA GLU A 155 7.15 19.41 17.10
C GLU A 155 7.42 19.20 15.61
N GLU A 156 8.69 19.15 15.19
CA GLU A 156 9.05 18.86 13.79
C GLU A 156 8.57 17.48 13.34
N LEU A 157 8.69 16.49 14.22
CA LEU A 157 8.24 15.13 13.93
C LEU A 157 6.71 15.01 13.93
N GLU A 158 6.03 15.71 14.82
CA GLU A 158 4.57 15.75 14.88
C GLU A 158 3.99 16.41 13.62
N GLU A 159 4.53 17.55 13.20
CA GLU A 159 4.13 18.23 11.97
C GLU A 159 4.36 17.32 10.75
N TYR A 160 5.53 16.68 10.69
CA TYR A 160 5.86 15.76 9.61
C TYR A 160 4.89 14.59 9.52
N VAL A 161 4.64 13.88 10.63
CA VAL A 161 3.72 12.73 10.66
C VAL A 161 2.28 13.17 10.35
N ASN A 162 1.84 14.30 10.89
CA ASN A 162 0.53 14.86 10.58
C ASN A 162 0.39 15.17 9.09
N SER A 163 1.44 15.70 8.44
CA SER A 163 1.43 15.96 7.00
C SER A 163 1.29 14.68 6.16
N LEU A 164 1.97 13.60 6.56
CA LEU A 164 1.82 12.29 5.90
C LEU A 164 0.40 11.75 6.06
N ILE A 165 -0.15 11.80 7.26
CA ILE A 165 -1.53 11.35 7.54
C ILE A 165 -2.53 12.16 6.71
N ASP A 166 -2.40 13.48 6.64
CA ASP A 166 -3.32 14.31 5.87
C ASP A 166 -3.24 14.02 4.36
N ARG A 167 -2.05 13.80 3.83
CA ARG A 167 -1.85 13.35 2.43
C ARG A 167 -2.52 12.01 2.17
N TYR A 168 -2.34 11.05 3.08
CA TYR A 168 -2.94 9.72 2.99
C TYR A 168 -4.48 9.78 3.05
N LEU A 169 -5.04 10.56 3.98
CA LEU A 169 -6.49 10.75 4.11
C LEU A 169 -7.10 11.42 2.88
N ASN A 170 -6.42 12.41 2.31
CA ASN A 170 -6.87 13.07 1.08
C ASN A 170 -6.90 12.11 -0.11
N PHE A 171 -5.92 11.21 -0.23
CA PHE A 171 -5.94 10.17 -1.24
C PHE A 171 -7.11 9.19 -1.02
N ASN A 172 -7.27 8.68 0.20
CA ASN A 172 -8.36 7.76 0.53
C ASN A 172 -9.75 8.37 0.31
N LYS A 173 -9.91 9.67 0.57
CA LYS A 173 -11.17 10.37 0.30
C LYS A 173 -11.50 10.34 -1.20
N ARG A 174 -10.53 10.67 -2.05
CA ARG A 174 -10.70 10.63 -3.51
C ARG A 174 -11.00 9.23 -4.01
N GLU A 175 -10.30 8.23 -3.48
CA GLU A 175 -10.53 6.83 -3.84
C GLU A 175 -11.95 6.37 -3.46
N LEU A 176 -12.42 6.72 -2.26
CA LEU A 176 -13.80 6.42 -1.84
C LEU A 176 -14.85 7.13 -2.69
N GLU A 177 -14.61 8.37 -3.09
CA GLU A 177 -15.48 9.11 -4.00
C GLU A 177 -15.52 8.43 -5.38
N HIS A 178 -14.37 8.03 -5.90
CA HIS A 178 -14.25 7.27 -7.15
C HIS A 178 -15.00 5.92 -7.08
N ILE A 179 -14.80 5.15 -5.99
CA ILE A 179 -15.50 3.87 -5.77
C ILE A 179 -17.02 4.09 -5.73
N ARG A 180 -17.50 5.12 -5.04
CA ARG A 180 -18.92 5.45 -4.98
C ARG A 180 -19.49 5.78 -6.38
N ALA A 181 -18.80 6.64 -7.13
CA ALA A 181 -19.21 7.00 -8.49
C ALA A 181 -19.22 5.77 -9.41
N ARG A 182 -18.16 4.94 -9.36
CA ARG A 182 -18.06 3.68 -10.08
C ARG A 182 -19.22 2.74 -9.75
N ASN A 183 -19.51 2.55 -8.46
CA ASN A 183 -20.57 1.64 -8.02
C ASN A 183 -21.95 2.15 -8.42
N ALA A 184 -22.18 3.45 -8.38
CA ALA A 184 -23.41 4.08 -8.86
C ALA A 184 -23.58 3.84 -10.38
N SER A 185 -22.55 4.09 -11.18
CA SER A 185 -22.54 3.80 -12.62
C SER A 185 -22.77 2.31 -12.91
N ALA A 186 -22.09 1.43 -12.17
CA ALA A 186 -22.27 -0.02 -12.31
C ALA A 186 -23.73 -0.46 -11.99
N SER A 187 -24.35 0.19 -11.00
CA SER A 187 -25.75 -0.09 -10.64
C SER A 187 -26.73 0.30 -11.76
N SER A 188 -26.52 1.44 -12.41
CA SER A 188 -27.37 1.94 -13.50
C SER A 188 -27.07 1.29 -14.86
N LEU A 189 -25.94 0.60 -15.01
CA LEU A 189 -25.50 0.01 -16.27
C LEU A 189 -26.59 -0.94 -16.87
N ALA A 190 -27.14 -0.58 -18.02
CA ALA A 190 -28.01 -1.44 -18.81
C ALA A 190 -27.16 -2.36 -19.71
N PHE A 191 -27.80 -3.42 -20.23
CA PHE A 191 -27.13 -4.23 -21.25
C PHE A 191 -26.97 -3.39 -22.54
N PRO A 192 -25.74 -3.32 -23.11
CA PRO A 192 -25.41 -2.32 -24.13
C PRO A 192 -25.98 -2.62 -25.54
N TYR A 193 -26.78 -3.65 -25.69
CA TYR A 193 -27.45 -4.00 -26.95
C TYR A 193 -28.94 -4.15 -26.71
N ASN A 194 -29.74 -4.05 -27.78
CA ASN A 194 -31.21 -4.11 -27.68
C ASN A 194 -31.70 -5.41 -27.04
N ASP A 195 -31.11 -6.55 -27.44
CA ASP A 195 -31.51 -7.86 -26.98
C ASP A 195 -30.32 -8.79 -26.69
N PHE A 196 -30.53 -9.72 -25.76
CA PHE A 196 -29.64 -10.83 -25.55
C PHE A 196 -29.77 -11.87 -26.62
N ARG A 197 -28.66 -12.38 -27.16
CA ARG A 197 -28.66 -13.56 -28.01
C ARG A 197 -29.02 -14.81 -27.21
N LYS A 198 -29.49 -15.87 -27.87
CA LYS A 198 -29.82 -17.16 -27.24
C LYS A 198 -28.65 -17.66 -26.38
N GLY A 199 -28.87 -17.99 -25.09
CA GLY A 199 -27.90 -18.43 -24.12
C GLY A 199 -26.99 -17.34 -23.52
N GLN A 200 -26.97 -16.15 -24.09
CA GLN A 200 -26.13 -15.03 -23.65
C GLN A 200 -26.55 -14.50 -22.26
N ARG A 201 -27.86 -14.42 -22.02
CA ARG A 201 -28.43 -13.97 -20.76
C ARG A 201 -28.11 -14.93 -19.60
N ASP A 202 -28.15 -16.23 -19.86
CA ASP A 202 -27.84 -17.25 -18.86
C ASP A 202 -26.35 -17.21 -18.49
N LEU A 203 -25.49 -17.11 -19.49
CA LEU A 203 -24.05 -16.94 -19.26
C LEU A 203 -23.77 -15.70 -18.40
N ALA A 204 -24.38 -14.57 -18.74
CA ALA A 204 -24.20 -13.33 -17.96
C ALA A 204 -24.69 -13.49 -16.52
N LYS A 205 -25.79 -14.21 -16.30
CA LYS A 205 -26.33 -14.53 -14.97
C LYS A 205 -25.35 -15.37 -14.13
N TYR A 206 -24.73 -16.40 -14.73
CA TYR A 206 -23.76 -17.23 -14.05
C TYR A 206 -22.49 -16.42 -13.70
N VAL A 207 -21.97 -15.62 -14.63
CA VAL A 207 -20.80 -14.76 -14.39
C VAL A 207 -21.08 -13.77 -13.26
N TYR A 208 -22.25 -13.11 -13.26
CA TYR A 208 -22.66 -12.22 -12.16
C TYR A 208 -22.70 -12.93 -10.82
N THR A 209 -23.24 -14.16 -10.80
CA THR A 209 -23.34 -14.96 -9.57
C THR A 209 -21.96 -15.29 -9.02
N VAL A 210 -21.02 -15.71 -9.88
CA VAL A 210 -19.63 -16.01 -9.47
C VAL A 210 -18.92 -14.74 -9.02
N ALA A 211 -19.05 -13.63 -9.73
CA ALA A 211 -18.47 -12.35 -9.33
C ALA A 211 -18.99 -11.88 -7.96
N LYS A 212 -20.25 -12.18 -7.61
CA LYS A 212 -20.87 -11.81 -6.34
C LYS A 212 -20.53 -12.77 -5.19
N LYS A 213 -20.48 -14.07 -5.45
CA LYS A 213 -20.35 -15.11 -4.40
C LYS A 213 -18.93 -15.67 -4.28
N GLY A 214 -18.05 -15.39 -5.25
CA GLY A 214 -16.77 -16.06 -5.42
C GLY A 214 -16.95 -17.43 -6.11
N GLY A 215 -15.82 -18.09 -6.39
CA GLY A 215 -15.76 -19.41 -7.00
C GLY A 215 -15.15 -19.41 -8.39
N ILE A 216 -15.21 -20.55 -9.04
CA ILE A 216 -14.68 -20.79 -10.38
C ILE A 216 -15.85 -21.28 -11.26
N PHE A 217 -15.93 -20.76 -12.48
CA PHE A 217 -16.94 -21.14 -13.45
C PHE A 217 -16.29 -21.43 -14.82
N PHE A 218 -16.50 -22.62 -15.31
CA PHE A 218 -16.08 -23.02 -16.65
C PHE A 218 -17.29 -23.11 -17.56
N PHE A 219 -17.18 -22.59 -18.76
CA PHE A 219 -18.23 -22.71 -19.76
C PHE A 219 -17.67 -22.90 -21.16
N GLU A 220 -18.37 -23.63 -21.96
CA GLU A 220 -18.15 -23.77 -23.39
C GLU A 220 -19.31 -23.13 -24.15
N ALA A 221 -19.00 -22.33 -25.15
CA ALA A 221 -20.00 -21.66 -25.96
C ALA A 221 -19.46 -21.45 -27.39
N PRO A 222 -20.33 -21.59 -28.41
CA PRO A 222 -19.95 -21.41 -29.82
C PRO A 222 -19.42 -19.99 -30.10
N THR A 223 -18.70 -19.85 -31.18
CA THR A 223 -18.27 -18.53 -31.68
C THR A 223 -19.51 -17.70 -32.07
N GLY A 224 -19.42 -16.39 -31.90
CA GLY A 224 -20.50 -15.47 -32.26
C GLY A 224 -21.62 -15.27 -31.24
N ILE A 225 -21.71 -16.07 -30.17
CA ILE A 225 -22.72 -15.90 -29.12
C ILE A 225 -22.52 -14.60 -28.28
N GLY A 226 -21.35 -13.94 -28.39
CA GLY A 226 -21.06 -12.75 -27.61
C GLY A 226 -20.50 -13.06 -26.23
N LYS A 227 -19.58 -14.03 -26.12
CA LYS A 227 -18.92 -14.43 -24.86
C LYS A 227 -18.31 -13.25 -24.11
N THR A 228 -17.61 -12.37 -24.80
CA THR A 228 -16.91 -11.24 -24.20
C THR A 228 -17.86 -10.28 -23.46
N ILE A 229 -18.91 -9.85 -24.10
CA ILE A 229 -19.87 -8.94 -23.43
C ILE A 229 -20.64 -9.65 -22.31
N SER A 230 -20.93 -10.97 -22.46
CA SER A 230 -21.60 -11.78 -21.45
C SER A 230 -20.72 -12.03 -20.21
N THR A 231 -19.42 -11.75 -20.28
CA THR A 231 -18.51 -11.82 -19.15
C THR A 231 -18.21 -10.42 -18.58
N ILE A 232 -17.93 -9.44 -19.43
CA ILE A 232 -17.55 -8.08 -19.01
C ILE A 232 -18.73 -7.33 -18.39
N TYR A 233 -19.88 -7.28 -19.06
CA TYR A 233 -21.07 -6.58 -18.57
C TYR A 233 -21.48 -7.00 -17.14
N PRO A 234 -21.71 -8.30 -16.85
CA PRO A 234 -22.09 -8.71 -15.50
C PRO A 234 -20.98 -8.54 -14.48
N ALA A 235 -19.71 -8.65 -14.87
CA ALA A 235 -18.58 -8.40 -13.99
C ALA A 235 -18.53 -6.93 -13.56
N ILE A 236 -18.70 -5.96 -14.49
CA ILE A 236 -18.82 -4.54 -14.16
C ILE A 236 -20.03 -4.30 -13.27
N LYS A 237 -21.19 -4.85 -13.62
CA LYS A 237 -22.43 -4.68 -12.84
C LYS A 237 -22.31 -5.20 -11.41
N SER A 238 -21.44 -6.20 -11.16
CA SER A 238 -21.21 -6.74 -9.83
C SER A 238 -20.52 -5.76 -8.88
N PHE A 239 -19.78 -4.74 -9.37
CA PHE A 239 -19.16 -3.72 -8.53
C PHE A 239 -20.16 -2.95 -7.65
N ALA A 240 -21.42 -2.83 -8.10
CA ALA A 240 -22.47 -2.17 -7.32
C ALA A 240 -22.80 -2.88 -5.99
N VAL A 241 -22.50 -4.17 -5.89
CA VAL A 241 -22.95 -5.04 -4.80
C VAL A 241 -21.83 -5.91 -4.21
N THR A 242 -20.57 -5.63 -4.55
CA THR A 242 -19.40 -6.37 -4.08
C THR A 242 -18.27 -5.40 -3.73
N ASP A 243 -17.28 -5.91 -2.98
CA ASP A 243 -16.03 -5.20 -2.70
C ASP A 243 -14.96 -5.43 -3.77
N ASN A 244 -15.31 -6.04 -4.89
CA ASN A 244 -14.38 -6.23 -6.01
C ASN A 244 -13.91 -4.88 -6.54
N GLN A 245 -12.61 -4.75 -6.73
CA GLN A 245 -12.02 -3.47 -7.17
C GLN A 245 -11.54 -3.51 -8.62
N LYS A 246 -11.18 -4.70 -9.13
CA LYS A 246 -10.53 -4.87 -10.42
C LYS A 246 -11.09 -6.08 -11.17
N ILE A 247 -11.05 -6.01 -12.49
CA ILE A 247 -11.33 -7.12 -13.40
C ILE A 247 -10.08 -7.35 -14.25
N PHE A 248 -9.58 -8.59 -14.27
CA PHE A 248 -8.50 -9.00 -15.14
C PHE A 248 -9.07 -9.85 -16.26
N TYR A 249 -9.05 -9.35 -17.49
CA TYR A 249 -9.49 -10.08 -18.67
C TYR A 249 -8.28 -10.61 -19.44
N LEU A 250 -8.02 -11.92 -19.31
CA LEU A 250 -6.86 -12.57 -19.89
C LEU A 250 -7.23 -13.23 -21.21
N THR A 251 -6.44 -13.03 -22.25
CA THR A 251 -6.65 -13.61 -23.58
C THR A 251 -5.35 -14.21 -24.12
N ALA A 252 -5.47 -15.33 -24.85
CA ALA A 252 -4.31 -15.96 -25.49
C ALA A 252 -3.90 -15.26 -26.80
N LYS A 253 -4.75 -14.41 -27.39
CA LYS A 253 -4.54 -13.77 -28.68
C LYS A 253 -4.81 -12.24 -28.61
N THR A 254 -4.07 -11.47 -29.37
CA THR A 254 -4.25 -10.00 -29.45
C THR A 254 -5.63 -9.58 -29.93
N SER A 255 -6.27 -10.36 -30.84
CA SER A 255 -7.66 -10.13 -31.27
C SER A 255 -8.67 -10.19 -30.12
N GLY A 256 -8.44 -11.03 -29.11
CA GLY A 256 -9.27 -11.09 -27.90
C GLY A 256 -9.20 -9.81 -27.07
N ARG A 257 -8.04 -9.13 -27.06
CA ARG A 257 -7.86 -7.83 -26.41
C ARG A 257 -8.76 -6.75 -27.05
N GLN A 258 -8.77 -6.65 -28.39
CA GLN A 258 -9.61 -5.69 -29.08
C GLN A 258 -11.09 -5.93 -28.80
N THR A 259 -11.55 -7.18 -28.84
CA THR A 259 -12.95 -7.53 -28.50
C THR A 259 -13.33 -7.14 -27.08
N CYS A 260 -12.38 -7.20 -26.14
CA CYS A 260 -12.58 -6.73 -24.77
C CYS A 260 -12.77 -5.21 -24.72
N TYR A 261 -11.94 -4.45 -25.42
CA TYR A 261 -12.09 -2.99 -25.51
C TYR A 261 -13.41 -2.57 -26.14
N ASP A 262 -13.82 -3.24 -27.21
CA ASP A 262 -15.10 -2.96 -27.89
C ASP A 262 -16.29 -3.19 -26.92
N ALA A 263 -16.24 -4.27 -26.14
CA ALA A 263 -17.26 -4.56 -25.14
C ALA A 263 -17.27 -3.54 -23.99
N LEU A 264 -16.11 -3.07 -23.53
CA LEU A 264 -16.00 -2.00 -22.53
C LEU A 264 -16.56 -0.68 -23.06
N THR A 265 -16.23 -0.32 -24.30
CA THR A 265 -16.73 0.89 -24.98
C THR A 265 -18.24 0.85 -25.12
N ALA A 266 -18.80 -0.30 -25.49
CA ALA A 266 -20.26 -0.49 -25.57
C ALA A 266 -20.93 -0.32 -24.19
N CYS A 267 -20.33 -0.87 -23.11
CA CYS A 267 -20.83 -0.66 -21.75
C CYS A 267 -20.75 0.80 -21.32
N TRP A 268 -19.66 1.51 -21.70
CA TRP A 268 -19.50 2.93 -21.41
C TRP A 268 -20.58 3.78 -22.08
N ALA A 269 -20.85 3.55 -23.35
CA ALA A 269 -21.89 4.25 -24.10
C ALA A 269 -23.31 4.00 -23.55
N ALA A 270 -23.53 2.91 -22.85
CA ALA A 270 -24.82 2.60 -22.22
C ALA A 270 -25.02 3.25 -20.83
N ILE A 271 -24.02 3.97 -20.32
CA ILE A 271 -24.08 4.72 -19.04
C ILE A 271 -24.37 6.21 -19.30
N LEU A 272 -23.95 6.72 -20.47
CA LEU A 272 -24.17 8.11 -20.90
C LEU A 272 -25.57 8.31 -21.44
#